data_a26fd235d75c2621eb4ba8cb56f4f991
#
_entry.id   a26fd235d75c2621eb4ba8cb56f4f991
#
_cell.length_a   1.000
_cell.length_b   1.000
_cell.length_c   1.000
_cell.angle_alpha   90.00
_cell.angle_beta   90.00
_cell.angle_gamma   90.00
#
_symmetry.space_group_name_H-M   'P 1'
#
loop_
_entity.id
_entity.type
_entity.pdbx_description
1 polymer ?
#
loop_
_entity_poly.entity_id
_entity_poly.type
_entity_poly.pdbx_seq_one_letter_code
_entity_poly.pdbx_strand_id
1 'polypeptide(L)'
;DRPEDKAKKDNAYQLPRIGFFNDTERDAVKGAEVYGGIKAGFVSGQATEDIVAKSILGSSELGSYLSPDQVLNYVEAHDNFNLHDLLAELHPDDDVLTRTKRIELATAINLLMQGMAFMEVGQEFSRTKLVATGEDGQVLHSDRERAMNSYNAPDAVNQVNWDILPDHQESIDFIKDIIRLK
;
A
#
# COMPACT_ATOMS: atom_id res chain seq x y z
N ASP A 1 -23.26 -24.00 -6.21
CA ASP A 1 -22.72 -22.66 -6.41
C ASP A 1 -21.77 -22.69 -7.59
N ARG A 2 -22.12 -22.00 -8.66
CA ARG A 2 -21.25 -21.89 -9.84
C ARG A 2 -20.17 -20.85 -9.61
N PRO A 3 -18.90 -21.08 -10.04
CA PRO A 3 -17.81 -20.12 -9.86
C PRO A 3 -18.10 -18.73 -10.46
N GLU A 4 -18.87 -18.66 -11.54
CA GLU A 4 -19.27 -17.43 -12.21
C GLU A 4 -20.27 -16.58 -11.42
N ASP A 5 -20.99 -17.19 -10.46
CA ASP A 5 -21.98 -16.50 -9.61
C ASP A 5 -21.35 -15.89 -8.34
N LYS A 6 -20.07 -16.14 -8.09
CA LYS A 6 -19.38 -15.58 -6.91
C LYS A 6 -19.10 -14.11 -7.09
N ALA A 7 -19.26 -13.35 -6.00
CA ALA A 7 -18.83 -11.95 -5.97
C ALA A 7 -17.30 -11.87 -6.14
N LYS A 8 -16.86 -11.25 -7.23
CA LYS A 8 -15.46 -11.04 -7.58
C LYS A 8 -15.31 -9.86 -8.53
N LYS A 9 -14.09 -9.36 -8.69
CA LYS A 9 -13.78 -8.18 -9.53
C LYS A 9 -14.25 -8.37 -10.98
N ASP A 10 -14.13 -9.58 -11.55
CA ASP A 10 -14.50 -9.87 -12.94
C ASP A 10 -16.01 -9.71 -13.21
N ASN A 11 -16.85 -9.77 -12.18
CA ASN A 11 -18.28 -9.57 -12.28
C ASN A 11 -18.80 -8.41 -11.41
N ALA A 12 -17.95 -7.47 -11.10
CA ALA A 12 -18.30 -6.27 -10.33
C ALA A 12 -19.47 -5.48 -10.93
N TYR A 13 -19.62 -5.50 -12.25
CA TYR A 13 -20.75 -4.87 -12.96
C TYR A 13 -22.12 -5.40 -12.55
N GLN A 14 -22.20 -6.61 -12.00
CA GLN A 14 -23.43 -7.20 -11.47
C GLN A 14 -23.70 -6.78 -10.01
N LEU A 15 -22.76 -6.10 -9.38
CA LEU A 15 -22.73 -5.80 -7.95
C LEU A 15 -22.56 -4.29 -7.69
N PRO A 16 -23.48 -3.44 -8.17
CA PRO A 16 -23.26 -1.98 -8.24
C PRO A 16 -23.09 -1.30 -6.87
N ARG A 17 -23.36 -2.00 -5.76
CA ARG A 17 -23.23 -1.46 -4.40
C ARG A 17 -22.12 -2.12 -3.59
N ILE A 18 -21.27 -2.90 -4.24
CA ILE A 18 -20.15 -3.59 -3.59
C ILE A 18 -18.85 -2.95 -4.06
N GLY A 19 -18.02 -2.55 -3.10
CA GLY A 19 -16.66 -2.10 -3.33
C GLY A 19 -15.67 -3.25 -3.32
N PHE A 20 -14.61 -3.13 -4.13
CA PHE A 20 -13.56 -4.13 -4.25
C PHE A 20 -12.20 -3.49 -4.02
N PHE A 21 -11.34 -4.15 -3.28
CA PHE A 21 -9.95 -3.74 -3.11
C PHE A 21 -9.21 -3.72 -4.45
N ASN A 22 -8.52 -2.61 -4.74
CA ASN A 22 -7.82 -2.40 -6.00
C ASN A 22 -6.37 -2.88 -5.92
N ASP A 23 -6.16 -4.20 -5.91
CA ASP A 23 -4.81 -4.78 -5.86
C ASP A 23 -3.97 -4.38 -7.08
N THR A 24 -4.61 -4.17 -8.24
CA THR A 24 -3.91 -3.77 -9.47
C THR A 24 -3.25 -2.40 -9.31
N GLU A 25 -3.94 -1.46 -8.68
CA GLU A 25 -3.37 -0.14 -8.36
C GLU A 25 -2.28 -0.26 -7.29
N ARG A 26 -2.56 -0.97 -6.20
CA ARG A 26 -1.58 -1.21 -5.14
C ARG A 26 -0.26 -1.70 -5.72
N ASP A 27 -0.32 -2.76 -6.53
CA ASP A 27 0.88 -3.39 -7.09
C ASP A 27 1.58 -2.49 -8.12
N ALA A 28 0.81 -1.70 -8.88
CA ALA A 28 1.38 -0.76 -9.83
C ALA A 28 2.08 0.42 -9.16
N VAL A 29 1.53 0.95 -8.07
CA VAL A 29 2.10 2.11 -7.36
C VAL A 29 3.22 1.69 -6.42
N LYS A 30 2.92 0.79 -5.48
CA LYS A 30 3.82 0.35 -4.41
C LYS A 30 4.83 -0.68 -4.91
N GLY A 31 4.36 -1.65 -5.66
CA GLY A 31 5.03 -2.91 -5.96
C GLY A 31 4.31 -4.10 -5.34
N ALA A 32 4.75 -5.29 -5.67
CA ALA A 32 4.09 -6.53 -5.29
C ALA A 32 5.02 -7.51 -4.59
N GLU A 33 4.50 -8.26 -3.64
CA GLU A 33 5.09 -9.48 -3.13
C GLU A 33 4.55 -10.66 -3.95
N VAL A 34 5.44 -11.37 -4.58
CA VAL A 34 5.11 -12.52 -5.44
C VAL A 34 5.91 -13.74 -5.02
N TYR A 35 5.47 -14.92 -5.44
CA TYR A 35 6.22 -16.14 -5.23
C TYR A 35 7.65 -15.96 -5.78
N GLY A 36 8.64 -16.02 -4.87
CA GLY A 36 10.05 -15.87 -5.21
C GLY A 36 10.62 -14.46 -5.06
N GLY A 37 9.91 -13.53 -4.45
CA GLY A 37 10.48 -12.22 -4.10
C GLY A 37 9.52 -11.05 -4.13
N ILE A 38 10.10 -9.85 -4.16
CA ILE A 38 9.39 -8.59 -4.24
C ILE A 38 9.62 -7.94 -5.62
N LYS A 39 8.64 -7.21 -6.11
CA LYS A 39 8.72 -6.43 -7.35
C LYS A 39 8.54 -4.94 -7.06
N ALA A 40 9.31 -4.13 -7.77
CA ALA A 40 9.17 -2.69 -7.74
C ALA A 40 7.84 -2.23 -8.37
N GLY A 41 7.29 -1.13 -7.86
CA GLY A 41 6.18 -0.40 -8.46
C GLY A 41 6.64 0.96 -8.99
N PHE A 42 5.69 1.82 -9.33
CA PHE A 42 5.95 3.15 -9.89
C PHE A 42 6.87 3.98 -9.00
N VAL A 43 6.60 4.04 -7.69
CA VAL A 43 7.41 4.82 -6.74
C VAL A 43 8.82 4.25 -6.52
N SER A 44 9.06 3.06 -7.02
CA SER A 44 10.36 2.38 -7.03
C SER A 44 11.04 2.40 -8.41
N GLY A 45 10.51 3.19 -9.36
CA GLY A 45 11.09 3.36 -10.68
C GLY A 45 10.71 2.30 -11.72
N GLN A 46 9.70 1.46 -11.44
CA GLN A 46 9.16 0.53 -12.42
C GLN A 46 8.22 1.27 -13.40
N ALA A 47 8.32 0.95 -14.68
CA ALA A 47 7.46 1.52 -15.72
C ALA A 47 6.03 0.93 -15.64
N THR A 48 5.20 1.50 -14.78
CA THR A 48 3.80 1.11 -14.55
C THR A 48 2.83 2.29 -14.73
N GLU A 49 3.29 3.37 -15.38
CA GLU A 49 2.57 4.63 -15.55
C GLU A 49 1.20 4.45 -16.21
N ASP A 50 1.08 3.55 -17.17
CA ASP A 50 -0.19 3.27 -17.84
C ASP A 50 -1.25 2.72 -16.88
N ILE A 51 -0.85 1.83 -15.98
CA ILE A 51 -1.76 1.26 -14.98
C ILE A 51 -2.11 2.32 -13.94
N VAL A 52 -1.11 3.10 -13.48
CA VAL A 52 -1.32 4.19 -12.53
C VAL A 52 -2.28 5.24 -13.12
N ALA A 53 -2.09 5.65 -14.38
CA ALA A 53 -2.97 6.62 -15.05
C ALA A 53 -4.41 6.12 -15.15
N LYS A 54 -4.62 4.85 -15.51
CA LYS A 54 -5.94 4.22 -15.55
C LYS A 54 -6.58 4.12 -14.16
N SER A 55 -5.78 3.86 -13.14
CA SER A 55 -6.24 3.80 -11.75
C SER A 55 -6.68 5.18 -11.25
N ILE A 56 -5.93 6.25 -11.57
CA ILE A 56 -6.30 7.64 -11.23
C ILE A 56 -7.68 7.98 -11.79
N LEU A 57 -8.02 7.50 -12.99
CA LEU A 57 -9.31 7.71 -13.65
C LEU A 57 -10.42 6.74 -13.18
N GLY A 58 -10.23 6.05 -12.07
CA GLY A 58 -11.25 5.20 -11.45
C GLY A 58 -11.23 3.75 -11.91
N SER A 59 -10.14 3.28 -12.50
CA SER A 59 -9.88 1.88 -12.83
C SER A 59 -10.92 1.18 -13.74
N SER A 60 -11.81 1.91 -14.40
CA SER A 60 -12.86 1.34 -15.25
C SER A 60 -12.32 0.51 -16.42
N GLU A 61 -11.09 0.80 -16.85
CA GLU A 61 -10.39 0.05 -17.90
C GLU A 61 -9.58 -1.14 -17.36
N LEU A 62 -9.44 -1.26 -16.03
CA LEU A 62 -8.65 -2.30 -15.38
C LEU A 62 -9.50 -3.43 -14.79
N GLY A 63 -10.82 -3.30 -14.86
CA GLY A 63 -11.75 -4.27 -14.30
C GLY A 63 -13.16 -4.09 -14.84
N SER A 64 -14.12 -4.83 -14.27
CA SER A 64 -15.53 -4.80 -14.67
C SER A 64 -16.35 -3.82 -13.83
N TYR A 65 -15.76 -2.72 -13.37
CA TYR A 65 -16.41 -1.73 -12.52
C TYR A 65 -17.37 -0.85 -13.32
N LEU A 66 -18.54 -0.54 -12.75
CA LEU A 66 -19.53 0.38 -13.33
C LEU A 66 -19.20 1.84 -13.03
N SER A 67 -18.56 2.08 -11.90
CA SER A 67 -18.19 3.43 -11.46
C SER A 67 -16.99 3.37 -10.51
N PRO A 68 -16.28 4.49 -10.32
CA PRO A 68 -15.22 4.58 -9.33
C PRO A 68 -15.64 4.24 -7.90
N ASP A 69 -16.93 4.38 -7.57
CA ASP A 69 -17.47 4.05 -6.24
C ASP A 69 -17.33 2.56 -5.86
N GLN A 70 -17.07 1.71 -6.85
CA GLN A 70 -16.78 0.30 -6.62
C GLN A 70 -15.29 0.02 -6.37
N VAL A 71 -14.44 1.02 -6.43
CA VAL A 71 -12.99 0.86 -6.31
C VAL A 71 -12.52 1.37 -4.96
N LEU A 72 -11.93 0.49 -4.16
CA LEU A 72 -11.24 0.84 -2.93
C LEU A 72 -9.75 0.84 -3.19
N ASN A 73 -9.20 2.03 -3.40
CA ASN A 73 -7.78 2.25 -3.65
C ASN A 73 -7.00 2.18 -2.34
N TYR A 74 -5.85 1.54 -2.37
CA TYR A 74 -4.95 1.42 -1.23
C TYR A 74 -3.55 1.06 -1.68
N VAL A 75 -2.56 1.44 -0.93
CA VAL A 75 -1.16 1.05 -1.15
C VAL A 75 -0.57 0.28 0.02
N GLU A 76 -1.26 0.31 1.18
CA GLU A 76 -0.84 -0.36 2.40
C GLU A 76 -2.03 -0.95 3.14
N ALA A 77 -1.87 -2.13 3.70
CA ALA A 77 -2.82 -2.84 4.56
C ALA A 77 -2.06 -3.86 5.43
N HIS A 78 -2.78 -4.64 6.24
CA HIS A 78 -2.16 -5.70 7.05
C HIS A 78 -1.53 -6.82 6.21
N ASP A 79 -2.04 -7.07 4.99
CA ASP A 79 -1.45 -7.99 4.03
C ASP A 79 -0.25 -7.36 3.33
N ASN A 80 0.79 -8.14 3.12
CA ASN A 80 2.06 -7.76 2.53
C ASN A 80 2.86 -6.77 3.41
N PHE A 81 4.07 -6.43 3.00
CA PHE A 81 4.83 -5.35 3.61
C PHE A 81 4.08 -4.04 3.56
N ASN A 82 4.19 -3.19 4.59
CA ASN A 82 3.81 -1.80 4.43
C ASN A 82 4.79 -1.07 3.50
N LEU A 83 4.47 0.18 3.13
CA LEU A 83 5.28 0.96 2.17
C LEU A 83 6.73 1.11 2.62
N HIS A 84 6.92 1.48 3.88
CA HIS A 84 8.26 1.68 4.43
C HIS A 84 9.12 0.43 4.30
N ASP A 85 8.60 -0.72 4.71
CA ASP A 85 9.35 -1.98 4.75
C ASP A 85 9.66 -2.49 3.33
N LEU A 86 8.69 -2.42 2.42
CA LEU A 86 8.92 -2.79 1.02
C LEU A 86 9.98 -1.90 0.35
N LEU A 87 9.90 -0.59 0.57
CA LEU A 87 10.87 0.35 0.01
C LEU A 87 12.27 0.17 0.63
N ALA A 88 12.36 -0.19 1.91
CA ALA A 88 13.62 -0.52 2.55
C ALA A 88 14.27 -1.77 1.94
N GLU A 89 13.48 -2.78 1.60
CA GLU A 89 13.97 -4.00 0.95
C GLU A 89 14.37 -3.74 -0.53
N LEU A 90 13.60 -2.93 -1.26
CA LEU A 90 13.87 -2.61 -2.67
C LEU A 90 15.03 -1.63 -2.86
N HIS A 91 15.18 -0.69 -1.94
CA HIS A 91 16.14 0.40 -2.02
C HIS A 91 16.87 0.56 -0.67
N PRO A 92 17.73 -0.40 -0.31
CA PRO A 92 18.44 -0.37 0.98
C PRO A 92 19.38 0.85 1.11
N ASP A 93 19.83 1.41 0.00
CA ASP A 93 20.74 2.57 -0.04
C ASP A 93 20.02 3.92 -0.03
N ASP A 94 18.67 3.95 -0.09
CA ASP A 94 17.91 5.19 0.04
C ASP A 94 18.11 5.79 1.43
N ASP A 95 18.42 7.08 1.49
CA ASP A 95 18.37 7.80 2.74
C ASP A 95 16.92 7.98 3.24
N VAL A 96 16.79 8.43 4.49
CA VAL A 96 15.48 8.61 5.13
C VAL A 96 14.59 9.56 4.32
N LEU A 97 15.16 10.66 3.82
CA LEU A 97 14.39 11.66 3.07
C LEU A 97 13.87 11.09 1.75
N THR A 98 14.72 10.40 1.00
CA THR A 98 14.34 9.78 -0.28
C THR A 98 13.23 8.76 -0.07
N ARG A 99 13.34 7.88 0.93
CA ARG A 99 12.31 6.89 1.26
C ARG A 99 11.01 7.57 1.67
N THR A 100 11.06 8.60 2.50
CA THR A 100 9.90 9.39 2.90
C THR A 100 9.20 9.99 1.68
N LYS A 101 9.94 10.57 0.72
CA LYS A 101 9.35 11.14 -0.50
C LYS A 101 8.70 10.10 -1.40
N ARG A 102 9.20 8.87 -1.45
CA ARG A 102 8.52 7.76 -2.15
C ARG A 102 7.20 7.38 -1.47
N ILE A 103 7.17 7.34 -0.14
CA ILE A 103 5.95 7.07 0.64
C ILE A 103 4.92 8.18 0.43
N GLU A 104 5.33 9.43 0.52
CA GLU A 104 4.48 10.60 0.25
C GLU A 104 3.87 10.55 -1.16
N LEU A 105 4.69 10.23 -2.17
CA LEU A 105 4.23 10.10 -3.55
C LEU A 105 3.20 8.98 -3.70
N ALA A 106 3.47 7.78 -3.17
CA ALA A 106 2.54 6.66 -3.21
C ALA A 106 1.21 6.99 -2.52
N THR A 107 1.29 7.64 -1.35
CA THR A 107 0.11 8.03 -0.57
C THR A 107 -0.68 9.11 -1.29
N ALA A 108 -0.03 10.11 -1.87
CA ALA A 108 -0.70 11.16 -2.64
C ALA A 108 -1.41 10.61 -3.89
N ILE A 109 -0.76 9.70 -4.63
CA ILE A 109 -1.37 9.01 -5.77
C ILE A 109 -2.64 8.27 -5.31
N ASN A 110 -2.54 7.44 -4.27
CA ASN A 110 -3.69 6.71 -3.73
C ASN A 110 -4.83 7.63 -3.29
N LEU A 111 -4.53 8.68 -2.53
CA LEU A 111 -5.54 9.60 -2.01
C LEU A 111 -6.24 10.40 -3.11
N LEU A 112 -5.53 10.80 -4.17
CA LEU A 112 -6.08 11.65 -5.25
C LEU A 112 -6.78 10.86 -6.35
N MET A 113 -6.68 9.53 -6.38
CA MET A 113 -7.43 8.69 -7.34
C MET A 113 -8.93 8.83 -7.15
N GLN A 114 -9.68 8.66 -8.24
CA GLN A 114 -11.13 8.52 -8.16
C GLN A 114 -11.52 7.22 -7.43
N GLY A 115 -12.62 7.26 -6.71
CA GLY A 115 -13.09 6.15 -5.88
C GLY A 115 -12.83 6.37 -4.39
N MET A 116 -13.03 5.32 -3.62
CA MET A 116 -12.74 5.32 -2.19
C MET A 116 -11.24 5.17 -1.96
N ALA A 117 -10.69 5.95 -1.04
CA ALA A 117 -9.31 5.80 -0.59
C ALA A 117 -9.26 5.14 0.78
N PHE A 118 -8.42 4.14 0.92
CA PHE A 118 -8.06 3.52 2.18
C PHE A 118 -6.59 3.83 2.51
N MET A 119 -6.32 4.13 3.76
CA MET A 119 -4.98 4.36 4.28
C MET A 119 -4.84 3.63 5.61
N GLU A 120 -3.83 2.79 5.75
CA GLU A 120 -3.52 2.11 7.01
C GLU A 120 -2.93 3.11 8.01
N VAL A 121 -3.27 2.97 9.29
CA VAL A 121 -2.73 3.82 10.35
C VAL A 121 -1.21 3.68 10.45
N GLY A 122 -0.52 4.80 10.41
CA GLY A 122 0.95 4.85 10.44
C GLY A 122 1.61 5.01 9.07
N GLN A 123 0.87 4.87 7.98
CA GLN A 123 1.38 5.12 6.64
C GLN A 123 1.91 6.56 6.50
N GLU A 124 1.24 7.53 7.12
CA GLU A 124 1.58 8.95 7.11
C GLU A 124 2.87 9.31 7.86
N PHE A 125 3.38 8.39 8.68
CA PHE A 125 4.64 8.58 9.42
C PHE A 125 5.59 7.38 9.30
N SER A 126 5.54 6.69 8.15
CA SER A 126 6.52 5.65 7.79
C SER A 126 6.57 4.49 8.77
N ARG A 127 5.43 4.03 9.27
CA ARG A 127 5.34 2.87 10.17
C ARG A 127 6.05 1.66 9.59
N THR A 128 6.81 0.96 10.42
CA THR A 128 7.40 -0.35 10.11
C THR A 128 6.72 -1.47 10.89
N LYS A 129 6.59 -2.64 10.28
CA LYS A 129 6.21 -3.90 10.90
C LYS A 129 7.41 -4.84 11.06
N LEU A 130 8.56 -4.42 10.56
CA LEU A 130 9.79 -5.20 10.56
C LEU A 130 10.51 -5.05 11.88
N VAL A 131 10.26 -5.98 12.80
CA VAL A 131 10.90 -6.03 14.13
C VAL A 131 12.01 -7.05 14.08
N ALA A 132 13.27 -6.58 14.11
CA ALA A 132 14.43 -7.46 14.10
C ALA A 132 14.52 -8.24 15.42
N THR A 133 14.59 -9.58 15.34
CA THR A 133 14.67 -10.48 16.48
C THR A 133 15.98 -11.29 16.56
N GLY A 134 16.86 -11.12 15.57
CA GLY A 134 18.19 -11.73 15.54
C GLY A 134 19.17 -11.09 16.52
N GLU A 135 20.28 -11.77 16.77
CA GLU A 135 21.39 -11.23 17.56
C GLU A 135 21.92 -9.95 16.88
N ASP A 136 22.34 -8.98 17.68
CA ASP A 136 22.84 -7.68 17.21
C ASP A 136 21.87 -6.90 16.29
N GLY A 137 20.56 -7.14 16.43
CA GLY A 137 19.54 -6.42 15.66
C GLY A 137 19.40 -6.91 14.21
N GLN A 138 19.81 -8.13 13.93
CA GLN A 138 19.62 -8.70 12.58
C GLN A 138 18.15 -8.99 12.30
N VAL A 139 17.73 -8.65 11.07
CA VAL A 139 16.41 -9.00 10.55
C VAL A 139 16.45 -10.43 10.01
N LEU A 140 15.76 -11.34 10.67
CA LEU A 140 15.66 -12.74 10.29
C LEU A 140 14.61 -12.94 9.19
N HIS A 141 14.69 -14.09 8.50
CA HIS A 141 13.65 -14.49 7.53
C HIS A 141 12.25 -14.54 8.19
N SER A 142 12.16 -15.06 9.40
CA SER A 142 10.90 -15.09 10.17
C SER A 142 10.34 -13.72 10.53
N ASP A 143 11.20 -12.70 10.66
CA ASP A 143 10.75 -11.32 10.89
C ASP A 143 10.10 -10.74 9.63
N ARG A 144 10.70 -11.02 8.45
CA ARG A 144 10.11 -10.66 7.15
C ARG A 144 8.77 -11.34 6.92
N GLU A 145 8.67 -12.63 7.21
CA GLU A 145 7.41 -13.38 7.07
C GLU A 145 6.30 -12.78 7.95
N ARG A 146 6.61 -12.39 9.18
CA ARG A 146 5.66 -11.75 10.10
C ARG A 146 5.23 -10.37 9.57
N ALA A 147 6.16 -9.57 9.06
CA ALA A 147 5.88 -8.25 8.51
C ALA A 147 5.04 -8.34 7.23
N MET A 148 5.29 -9.35 6.38
CA MET A 148 4.53 -9.58 5.14
C MET A 148 3.11 -10.06 5.37
N ASN A 149 2.81 -10.70 6.51
CA ASN A 149 1.48 -11.21 6.81
C ASN A 149 1.21 -11.11 8.31
N SER A 150 0.87 -9.90 8.75
CA SER A 150 0.85 -9.55 10.15
C SER A 150 -0.50 -9.73 10.86
N TYR A 151 -1.52 -10.32 10.20
CA TYR A 151 -2.88 -10.41 10.75
C TYR A 151 -2.97 -11.11 12.12
N ASN A 152 -2.08 -12.04 12.42
CA ASN A 152 -1.99 -12.77 13.68
C ASN A 152 -0.63 -12.61 14.36
N ALA A 153 0.17 -11.64 13.96
CA ALA A 153 1.45 -11.35 14.56
C ALA A 153 1.27 -10.73 15.97
N PRO A 154 2.28 -10.87 16.85
CA PRO A 154 2.21 -10.31 18.20
C PRO A 154 2.21 -8.76 18.16
N ASP A 155 1.83 -8.17 19.31
CA ASP A 155 1.75 -6.71 19.48
C ASP A 155 3.07 -6.01 19.09
N ALA A 156 4.21 -6.60 19.38
CA ALA A 156 5.51 -6.05 19.00
C ALA A 156 5.63 -5.73 17.48
N VAL A 157 4.90 -6.48 16.64
CA VAL A 157 4.84 -6.25 15.18
C VAL A 157 3.69 -5.31 14.80
N ASN A 158 2.52 -5.50 15.44
CA ASN A 158 1.30 -4.82 15.05
C ASN A 158 1.05 -3.49 15.78
N GLN A 159 1.73 -3.23 16.89
CA GLN A 159 1.61 -1.96 17.59
C GLN A 159 2.03 -0.78 16.69
N VAL A 160 1.38 0.35 16.92
CA VAL A 160 1.76 1.62 16.29
C VAL A 160 2.71 2.35 17.23
N ASN A 161 3.91 2.65 16.77
CA ASN A 161 4.87 3.44 17.53
C ASN A 161 4.57 4.94 17.35
N TRP A 162 3.84 5.51 18.32
CA TRP A 162 3.47 6.93 18.31
C TRP A 162 4.63 7.87 18.67
N ASP A 163 5.73 7.36 19.22
CA ASP A 163 6.87 8.17 19.66
C ASP A 163 7.66 8.77 18.50
N ILE A 164 7.50 8.21 17.29
CA ILE A 164 8.17 8.72 16.08
C ILE A 164 7.41 9.87 15.38
N LEU A 165 6.19 10.18 15.80
CA LEU A 165 5.37 11.24 15.20
C LEU A 165 6.09 12.59 15.06
N PRO A 166 6.83 13.08 16.07
CA PRO A 166 7.51 14.37 15.97
C PRO A 166 8.54 14.44 14.83
N ASP A 167 9.17 13.31 14.50
CA ASP A 167 10.18 13.22 13.44
C ASP A 167 9.58 13.21 12.03
N HIS A 168 8.26 12.98 11.93
CA HIS A 168 7.51 12.86 10.66
C HIS A 168 6.47 13.97 10.45
N GLN A 169 6.55 15.08 11.21
CA GLN A 169 5.52 16.11 11.18
C GLN A 169 5.32 16.72 9.78
N GLU A 170 6.39 16.90 9.00
CA GLU A 170 6.30 17.43 7.64
C GLU A 170 5.50 16.49 6.71
N SER A 171 5.72 15.18 6.78
CA SER A 171 4.95 14.20 6.01
C SER A 171 3.49 14.16 6.42
N ILE A 172 3.22 14.20 7.72
CA ILE A 172 1.86 14.23 8.26
C ILE A 172 1.12 15.46 7.74
N ASP A 173 1.74 16.63 7.76
CA ASP A 173 1.13 17.88 7.30
C ASP A 173 0.94 17.88 5.78
N PHE A 174 1.89 17.36 5.01
CA PHE A 174 1.74 17.14 3.58
C PHE A 174 0.52 16.26 3.26
N ILE A 175 0.37 15.12 3.94
CA ILE A 175 -0.75 14.19 3.72
C ILE A 175 -2.08 14.82 4.13
N LYS A 176 -2.13 15.58 5.22
CA LYS A 176 -3.33 16.37 5.59
C LYS A 176 -3.72 17.34 4.48
N ASP A 177 -2.76 17.98 3.85
CA ASP A 177 -3.05 18.92 2.76
C ASP A 177 -3.56 18.18 1.51
N ILE A 178 -3.01 17.01 1.19
CA ILE A 178 -3.54 16.15 0.12
C ILE A 178 -4.98 15.71 0.41
N ILE A 179 -5.30 15.32 1.65
CA ILE A 179 -6.67 14.95 2.06
C ILE A 179 -7.64 16.13 1.90
N ARG A 180 -7.19 17.36 2.15
CA ARG A 180 -8.03 18.56 1.96
C ARG A 180 -8.31 18.89 0.49
N LEU A 181 -7.45 18.42 -0.42
CA LEU A 181 -7.63 18.62 -1.86
C LEU A 181 -8.63 17.63 -2.47
N LYS A 182 -8.82 16.46 -1.87
CA LYS A 182 -9.77 15.45 -2.31
C LYS A 182 -11.20 15.84 -1.91
#